data_ff8ac93c351b8ee5db836dd06bf3d9ed
#
_entry.id   ff8ac93c351b8ee5db836dd06bf3d9ed
#
_cell.length_a   1.000
_cell.length_b   1.000
_cell.length_c   1.000
_cell.angle_alpha   90.00
_cell.angle_beta   90.00
_cell.angle_gamma   90.00
#
_symmetry.space_group_name_H-M   'P 1'
#
loop_
_entity.id
_entity.type
_entity.pdbx_description
1 polymer ?
#
loop_
_entity_poly.entity_id
_entity_poly.type
_entity_poly.pdbx_seq_one_letter_code
_entity_poly.pdbx_strand_id
1 'polypeptide(L)'
;MLTLTLLAKAYNNSNLEYAEKFLRSVLKDLKVETEVCGTTDRGWIQVSISGEDEKVAMRYLDEELGFCPISIDNLQKFALIRGRLLGFEKSEREIRVDIGVFSPRVVDAFISLQHLQAQLVDGRKLALKKIVELFGFCVNLPLQVKIFRISKEKERIEAIISEKQLNQYRI
;
A
#
# COMPACT_ATOMS: atom_id res chain seq x y z
N MET A 1 -21.51 -2.41 -13.02
CA MET A 1 -20.91 -2.89 -11.76
C MET A 1 -19.41 -2.86 -11.88
N LEU A 2 -18.74 -2.24 -10.93
CA LEU A 2 -17.28 -2.15 -10.88
C LEU A 2 -16.75 -2.97 -9.70
N THR A 3 -15.71 -3.75 -9.95
CA THR A 3 -14.98 -4.46 -8.90
C THR A 3 -13.64 -3.76 -8.68
N LEU A 4 -13.37 -3.35 -7.45
CA LEU A 4 -12.19 -2.59 -7.08
C LEU A 4 -11.43 -3.30 -5.97
N THR A 5 -10.11 -3.19 -5.98
CA THR A 5 -9.25 -3.67 -4.90
C THR A 5 -8.67 -2.46 -4.17
N LEU A 6 -9.06 -2.29 -2.92
CA LEU A 6 -8.67 -1.15 -2.10
C LEU A 6 -7.26 -1.34 -1.51
N LEU A 7 -6.54 -0.24 -1.31
CA LEU A 7 -5.30 -0.23 -0.53
C LEU A 7 -5.60 -0.25 0.98
N ALA A 8 -6.40 -1.22 1.37
CA ALA A 8 -6.76 -1.48 2.75
C ALA A 8 -6.85 -3.00 2.94
N LYS A 9 -6.29 -3.50 4.03
CA LYS A 9 -6.22 -4.94 4.30
C LYS A 9 -7.19 -5.36 5.41
N ALA A 10 -7.70 -6.58 5.26
CA ALA A 10 -8.47 -7.26 6.29
C ALA A 10 -7.85 -8.63 6.55
N TYR A 11 -7.69 -8.97 7.82
CA TYR A 11 -7.04 -10.21 8.24
C TYR A 11 -8.02 -11.21 8.85
N ASN A 12 -9.27 -10.78 9.08
CA ASN A 12 -10.32 -11.62 9.64
C ASN A 12 -11.71 -11.08 9.26
N ASN A 13 -12.76 -11.82 9.60
CA ASN A 13 -14.14 -11.46 9.30
C ASN A 13 -14.57 -10.15 9.96
N SER A 14 -14.08 -9.86 11.17
CA SER A 14 -14.40 -8.62 11.87
C SER A 14 -13.91 -7.39 11.10
N ASN A 15 -12.74 -7.48 10.49
CA ASN A 15 -12.21 -6.41 9.64
C ASN A 15 -13.09 -6.18 8.41
N LEU A 16 -13.59 -7.26 7.79
CA LEU A 16 -14.49 -7.16 6.64
C LEU A 16 -15.83 -6.54 7.02
N GLU A 17 -16.39 -6.90 8.15
CA GLU A 17 -17.62 -6.29 8.66
C GLU A 17 -17.45 -4.80 8.95
N TYR A 18 -16.31 -4.44 9.52
CA TYR A 18 -15.96 -3.02 9.74
C TYR A 18 -15.85 -2.26 8.42
N ALA A 19 -15.22 -2.87 7.41
CA ALA A 19 -15.10 -2.27 6.09
C ALA A 19 -16.47 -2.04 5.45
N GLU A 20 -17.40 -2.99 5.57
CA GLU A 20 -18.77 -2.81 5.08
C GLU A 20 -19.47 -1.65 5.75
N LYS A 21 -19.38 -1.55 7.08
CA LYS A 21 -19.97 -0.45 7.84
C LYS A 21 -19.36 0.88 7.46
N PHE A 22 -18.06 0.92 7.28
CA PHE A 22 -17.35 2.12 6.84
C PHE A 22 -17.84 2.59 5.48
N LEU A 23 -17.92 1.68 4.50
CA LEU A 23 -18.40 2.00 3.16
C LEU A 23 -19.84 2.53 3.18
N ARG A 24 -20.73 1.88 3.90
CA ARG A 24 -22.11 2.32 4.04
C ARG A 24 -22.19 3.71 4.66
N SER A 25 -21.36 3.99 5.65
CA SER A 25 -21.33 5.27 6.33
C SER A 25 -20.85 6.40 5.43
N VAL A 26 -19.73 6.22 4.74
CA VAL A 26 -19.11 7.28 3.93
C VAL A 26 -19.80 7.50 2.60
N LEU A 27 -20.50 6.50 2.09
CA LEU A 27 -21.21 6.58 0.80
C LEU A 27 -22.73 6.69 0.95
N LYS A 28 -23.24 6.92 2.16
CA LYS A 28 -24.69 6.93 2.46
C LYS A 28 -25.49 7.97 1.67
N ASP A 29 -24.87 9.10 1.31
CA ASP A 29 -25.53 10.17 0.57
C ASP A 29 -25.44 10.00 -0.95
N LEU A 30 -24.79 8.95 -1.41
CA LEU A 30 -24.65 8.63 -2.83
C LEU A 30 -25.60 7.51 -3.23
N LYS A 31 -26.05 7.58 -4.47
CA LYS A 31 -26.90 6.51 -5.06
C LYS A 31 -26.06 5.38 -5.57
N VAL A 32 -25.52 4.60 -4.65
CA VAL A 32 -24.68 3.42 -4.96
C VAL A 32 -25.03 2.26 -4.04
N GLU A 33 -24.88 1.06 -4.58
CA GLU A 33 -24.88 -0.18 -3.81
C GLU A 33 -23.45 -0.69 -3.74
N THR A 34 -23.02 -1.05 -2.55
CA THR A 34 -21.67 -1.54 -2.30
C THR A 34 -21.71 -2.90 -1.61
N GLU A 35 -20.79 -3.76 -2.00
CA GLU A 35 -20.64 -5.08 -1.41
C GLU A 35 -19.16 -5.40 -1.25
N VAL A 36 -18.78 -5.89 -0.07
CA VAL A 36 -17.44 -6.40 0.16
C VAL A 36 -17.42 -7.84 -0.37
N CYS A 37 -16.65 -8.06 -1.44
CA CYS A 37 -16.58 -9.36 -2.11
C CYS A 37 -15.65 -10.35 -1.42
N GLY A 38 -14.68 -9.86 -0.67
CA GLY A 38 -13.66 -10.67 -0.02
C GLY A 38 -12.31 -9.98 -0.03
N THR A 39 -11.25 -10.78 -0.02
CA THR A 39 -9.88 -10.28 -0.02
C THR A 39 -9.02 -11.04 -1.03
N THR A 40 -7.90 -10.43 -1.44
CA THR A 40 -6.83 -11.13 -2.13
C THR A 40 -6.10 -12.05 -1.12
N ASP A 41 -5.18 -12.88 -1.62
CA ASP A 41 -4.40 -13.79 -0.77
C ASP A 41 -3.63 -13.06 0.33
N ARG A 42 -3.24 -11.81 0.08
CA ARG A 42 -2.53 -10.99 1.07
C ARG A 42 -3.43 -10.07 1.88
N GLY A 43 -4.75 -10.19 1.72
CA GLY A 43 -5.70 -9.46 2.53
C GLY A 43 -6.17 -8.12 1.99
N TRP A 44 -5.81 -7.73 0.77
CA TRP A 44 -6.33 -6.51 0.16
C TRP A 44 -7.82 -6.66 -0.10
N ILE A 45 -8.61 -5.71 0.37
CA ILE A 45 -10.08 -5.79 0.34
C ILE A 45 -10.61 -5.53 -1.07
N GLN A 46 -11.47 -6.43 -1.56
CA GLN A 46 -12.16 -6.30 -2.83
C GLN A 46 -13.61 -5.93 -2.62
N VAL A 47 -14.06 -4.91 -3.34
CA VAL A 47 -15.43 -4.41 -3.24
C VAL A 47 -16.06 -4.27 -4.62
N SER A 48 -17.37 -4.42 -4.70
CA SER A 48 -18.13 -4.07 -5.90
C SER A 48 -18.99 -2.85 -5.63
N ILE A 49 -19.09 -1.98 -6.62
CA ILE A 49 -19.87 -0.74 -6.57
C ILE A 49 -20.74 -0.67 -7.83
N SER A 50 -22.00 -0.33 -7.64
CA SER A 50 -22.94 -0.10 -8.75
C SER A 50 -23.92 1.01 -8.38
N GLY A 51 -24.42 1.71 -9.37
CA GLY A 51 -25.41 2.79 -9.18
C GLY A 51 -25.09 4.03 -9.98
N GLU A 52 -25.97 5.03 -9.88
CA GLU A 52 -25.83 6.30 -10.60
C GLU A 52 -24.57 7.06 -10.23
N ASP A 53 -24.20 7.00 -8.95
CA ASP A 53 -23.06 7.77 -8.40
C ASP A 53 -21.78 6.94 -8.26
N GLU A 54 -21.64 5.84 -9.03
CA GLU A 54 -20.47 4.97 -8.90
C GLU A 54 -19.14 5.68 -9.18
N LYS A 55 -19.13 6.62 -10.12
CA LYS A 55 -17.89 7.38 -10.44
C LYS A 55 -17.49 8.31 -9.31
N VAL A 56 -18.47 8.94 -8.67
CA VAL A 56 -18.22 9.82 -7.50
C VAL A 56 -17.70 8.99 -6.34
N ALA A 57 -18.31 7.83 -6.09
CA ALA A 57 -17.88 6.91 -5.05
C ALA A 57 -16.47 6.42 -5.30
N MET A 58 -16.13 6.06 -6.53
CA MET A 58 -14.79 5.66 -6.94
C MET A 58 -13.75 6.74 -6.63
N ARG A 59 -14.03 7.97 -7.02
CA ARG A 59 -13.12 9.09 -6.78
C ARG A 59 -12.89 9.30 -5.28
N TYR A 60 -13.96 9.25 -4.51
CA TYR A 60 -13.88 9.40 -3.05
C TYR A 60 -12.99 8.32 -2.43
N LEU A 61 -13.21 7.05 -2.80
CA LEU A 61 -12.41 5.94 -2.28
C LEU A 61 -10.95 6.00 -2.73
N ASP A 62 -10.69 6.46 -3.95
CA ASP A 62 -9.33 6.64 -4.44
C ASP A 62 -8.58 7.71 -3.63
N GLU A 63 -9.23 8.81 -3.32
CA GLU A 63 -8.65 9.89 -2.51
C GLU A 63 -8.42 9.48 -1.06
N GLU A 64 -9.38 8.76 -0.46
CA GLU A 64 -9.32 8.39 0.95
C GLU A 64 -8.44 7.17 1.23
N LEU A 65 -8.58 6.12 0.44
CA LEU A 65 -7.91 4.85 0.66
C LEU A 65 -6.87 4.52 -0.41
N GLY A 66 -7.18 4.87 -1.66
CA GLY A 66 -6.40 4.44 -2.81
C GLY A 66 -6.78 3.04 -3.29
N PHE A 67 -6.40 2.74 -4.51
CA PHE A 67 -6.60 1.42 -5.12
C PHE A 67 -5.29 0.71 -5.34
N CYS A 68 -5.30 -0.61 -5.21
CA CYS A 68 -4.15 -1.43 -5.57
C CYS A 68 -3.85 -1.25 -7.07
N PRO A 69 -2.57 -1.13 -7.46
CA PRO A 69 -2.19 -1.11 -8.88
C PRO A 69 -2.60 -2.38 -9.63
N ILE A 70 -2.67 -3.50 -8.93
CA ILE A 70 -3.00 -4.84 -9.41
C ILE A 70 -1.87 -5.44 -10.26
N SER A 71 -1.41 -4.75 -11.30
CA SER A 71 -0.36 -5.19 -12.20
C SER A 71 0.82 -4.22 -12.20
N ILE A 72 2.01 -4.75 -12.42
CA ILE A 72 3.21 -3.93 -12.59
C ILE A 72 3.07 -2.97 -13.78
N ASP A 73 2.27 -3.33 -14.78
CA ASP A 73 2.01 -2.50 -15.96
C ASP A 73 1.22 -1.22 -15.61
N ASN A 74 0.51 -1.23 -14.50
CA ASN A 74 -0.25 -0.08 -14.02
C ASN A 74 0.56 0.86 -13.15
N LEU A 75 1.80 0.50 -12.82
CA LEU A 75 2.69 1.34 -12.02
C LEU A 75 3.35 2.41 -12.87
N GLN A 76 3.44 3.60 -12.30
CA GLN A 76 4.18 4.70 -12.91
C GLN A 76 5.33 5.10 -11.99
N LYS A 77 6.44 5.48 -12.61
CA LYS A 77 7.59 6.04 -11.90
C LYS A 77 7.16 7.29 -11.13
N PHE A 78 7.60 7.41 -9.89
CA PHE A 78 7.27 8.49 -8.95
C PHE A 78 5.84 8.48 -8.41
N ALA A 79 5.05 7.44 -8.68
CA ALA A 79 3.74 7.26 -8.05
C ALA A 79 3.88 7.10 -6.53
N LEU A 80 2.93 7.64 -5.79
CA LEU A 80 2.84 7.50 -4.33
C LEU A 80 1.84 6.40 -4.01
N ILE A 81 2.25 5.42 -3.21
CA ILE A 81 1.40 4.28 -2.85
C ILE A 81 1.47 4.03 -1.35
N ARG A 82 0.31 3.84 -0.73
CA ARG A 82 0.20 3.47 0.68
C ARG A 82 0.33 1.96 0.80
N GLY A 83 1.55 1.49 0.98
CA GLY A 83 1.84 0.07 1.13
C GLY A 83 1.84 -0.41 2.58
N ARG A 84 2.15 -1.67 2.75
CA ARG A 84 2.32 -2.33 4.04
C ARG A 84 3.68 -2.99 4.11
N LEU A 85 4.41 -2.74 5.18
CA LEU A 85 5.71 -3.36 5.39
C LEU A 85 5.55 -4.87 5.55
N LEU A 86 6.28 -5.64 4.75
CA LEU A 86 6.21 -7.11 4.81
C LEU A 86 7.21 -7.68 5.79
N GLY A 87 8.45 -7.23 5.72
CA GLY A 87 9.49 -7.72 6.60
C GLY A 87 10.87 -7.38 6.12
N PHE A 88 11.84 -7.74 6.94
CA PHE A 88 13.26 -7.44 6.76
C PHE A 88 14.13 -8.57 7.31
N GLU A 89 13.52 -9.67 7.74
CA GLU A 89 14.20 -10.75 8.47
C GLU A 89 15.21 -11.51 7.62
N LYS A 90 14.96 -11.61 6.31
CA LYS A 90 15.80 -12.38 5.40
C LYS A 90 16.83 -11.56 4.65
N SER A 91 16.84 -10.25 4.85
CA SER A 91 17.73 -9.34 4.18
C SER A 91 18.31 -8.34 5.16
N GLU A 92 19.62 -8.11 5.06
CA GLU A 92 20.31 -7.08 5.82
C GLU A 92 20.45 -5.78 5.01
N ARG A 93 19.97 -5.77 3.77
CA ARG A 93 20.20 -4.67 2.82
C ARG A 93 18.99 -3.98 2.29
N GLU A 94 17.81 -4.50 2.58
CA GLU A 94 16.56 -3.89 2.07
C GLU A 94 15.35 -4.34 2.87
N ILE A 95 14.31 -3.52 2.84
CA ILE A 95 13.00 -3.90 3.36
C ILE A 95 12.03 -4.10 2.21
N ARG A 96 11.03 -4.96 2.40
CA ARG A 96 10.00 -5.23 1.40
C ARG A 96 8.70 -4.58 1.80
N VAL A 97 8.01 -4.01 0.83
CA VAL A 97 6.72 -3.34 1.02
C VAL A 97 5.72 -3.92 0.02
N ASP A 98 4.58 -4.36 0.53
CA ASP A 98 3.46 -4.81 -0.29
C ASP A 98 2.71 -3.59 -0.79
N ILE A 99 2.73 -3.37 -2.10
CA ILE A 99 2.11 -2.20 -2.75
C ILE A 99 0.86 -2.56 -3.55
N GLY A 100 0.36 -3.80 -3.37
CA GLY A 100 -0.87 -4.22 -4.03
C GLY A 100 -0.71 -4.66 -5.49
N VAL A 101 0.47 -5.10 -5.88
CA VAL A 101 0.71 -5.74 -7.18
C VAL A 101 0.63 -7.25 -6.98
N PHE A 102 -0.36 -7.90 -7.58
CA PHE A 102 -0.60 -9.33 -7.36
C PHE A 102 -1.00 -10.11 -8.62
N SER A 103 -1.13 -9.46 -9.76
CA SER A 103 -1.51 -10.12 -11.01
C SER A 103 -0.54 -9.77 -12.14
N PRO A 104 -0.06 -10.73 -12.93
CA PRO A 104 -0.28 -12.17 -12.82
C PRO A 104 0.44 -12.82 -11.64
N ARG A 105 1.42 -12.13 -11.07
CA ARG A 105 2.18 -12.57 -9.90
C ARG A 105 2.33 -11.45 -8.89
N VAL A 106 2.56 -11.83 -7.64
CA VAL A 106 2.85 -10.86 -6.58
C VAL A 106 4.25 -10.29 -6.80
N VAL A 107 4.35 -8.98 -6.89
CA VAL A 107 5.63 -8.26 -6.99
C VAL A 107 5.67 -7.20 -5.92
N ASP A 108 6.63 -7.31 -5.00
CA ASP A 108 6.80 -6.37 -3.91
C ASP A 108 7.75 -5.24 -4.29
N ALA A 109 7.61 -4.11 -3.61
CA ALA A 109 8.59 -3.04 -3.70
C ALA A 109 9.68 -3.24 -2.66
N PHE A 110 10.89 -2.78 -2.98
CA PHE A 110 12.05 -2.84 -2.11
C PHE A 110 12.57 -1.44 -1.82
N ILE A 111 12.90 -1.17 -0.57
CA ILE A 111 13.62 0.05 -0.19
C ILE A 111 14.99 -0.39 0.29
N SER A 112 16.04 0.08 -0.38
CA SER A 112 17.42 -0.29 -0.06
C SER A 112 17.88 0.32 1.26
N LEU A 113 18.80 -0.36 1.94
CA LEU A 113 19.45 0.17 3.13
C LEU A 113 20.09 1.54 2.87
N GLN A 114 20.70 1.71 1.71
CA GLN A 114 21.30 2.98 1.30
C GLN A 114 20.29 4.12 1.30
N HIS A 115 19.12 3.91 0.73
CA HIS A 115 18.04 4.91 0.73
C HIS A 115 17.51 5.16 2.13
N LEU A 116 17.36 4.11 2.94
CA LEU A 116 16.92 4.26 4.33
C LEU A 116 17.91 5.08 5.15
N GLN A 117 19.20 4.80 4.97
CA GLN A 117 20.26 5.59 5.64
C GLN A 117 20.20 7.05 5.23
N ALA A 118 20.08 7.32 3.93
CA ALA A 118 20.04 8.68 3.41
C ALA A 118 18.79 9.43 3.89
N GLN A 119 17.64 8.79 3.89
CA GLN A 119 16.38 9.43 4.21
C GLN A 119 16.12 9.58 5.72
N LEU A 120 16.53 8.59 6.53
CA LEU A 120 16.14 8.52 7.93
C LEU A 120 17.26 8.95 8.90
N VAL A 121 18.51 8.72 8.55
CA VAL A 121 19.65 8.94 9.48
C VAL A 121 20.78 9.75 8.85
N ASP A 122 20.46 10.61 7.92
CA ASP A 122 21.40 11.55 7.28
C ASP A 122 22.64 10.87 6.68
N GLY A 123 22.45 9.68 6.11
CA GLY A 123 23.51 8.91 5.45
C GLY A 123 24.44 8.15 6.40
N ARG A 124 24.12 8.11 7.69
CA ARG A 124 24.93 7.34 8.66
C ARG A 124 24.91 5.85 8.33
N LYS A 125 26.05 5.21 8.49
CA LYS A 125 26.22 3.79 8.18
C LYS A 125 25.67 2.87 9.28
N LEU A 126 24.39 3.00 9.58
CA LEU A 126 23.71 2.15 10.54
C LEU A 126 23.22 0.87 9.88
N ALA A 127 23.30 -0.25 10.60
CA ALA A 127 22.75 -1.51 10.12
C ALA A 127 21.21 -1.42 10.00
N LEU A 128 20.64 -2.22 9.11
CA LEU A 128 19.19 -2.26 8.91
C LEU A 128 18.44 -2.54 10.23
N LYS A 129 18.93 -3.50 11.00
CA LYS A 129 18.34 -3.85 12.31
C LYS A 129 18.25 -2.62 13.23
N LYS A 130 19.26 -1.78 13.24
CA LYS A 130 19.29 -0.59 14.07
C LYS A 130 18.26 0.44 13.61
N ILE A 131 18.13 0.63 12.30
CA ILE A 131 17.14 1.53 11.73
C ILE A 131 15.73 1.03 12.04
N VAL A 132 15.48 -0.26 11.89
CA VAL A 132 14.20 -0.89 12.23
C VAL A 132 13.81 -0.63 13.68
N GLU A 133 14.76 -0.78 14.60
CA GLU A 133 14.54 -0.51 16.02
C GLU A 133 14.25 0.97 16.30
N LEU A 134 15.03 1.86 15.70
CA LEU A 134 14.92 3.31 15.95
C LEU A 134 13.58 3.88 15.46
N PHE A 135 13.06 3.39 14.35
CA PHE A 135 11.84 3.92 13.75
C PHE A 135 10.61 3.06 14.00
N GLY A 136 10.77 1.98 14.76
CA GLY A 136 9.66 1.12 15.13
C GLY A 136 9.04 0.37 13.95
N PHE A 137 9.83 0.00 12.96
CA PHE A 137 9.33 -0.75 11.81
C PHE A 137 8.91 -2.14 12.22
N CYS A 138 7.71 -2.52 11.84
CA CYS A 138 7.17 -3.85 12.12
C CYS A 138 6.34 -4.34 10.93
N VAL A 139 6.10 -5.64 10.88
CA VAL A 139 5.28 -6.26 9.83
C VAL A 139 3.88 -5.63 9.85
N ASN A 140 3.36 -5.37 8.67
CA ASN A 140 2.05 -4.73 8.43
C ASN A 140 1.98 -3.24 8.78
N LEU A 141 3.10 -2.61 9.09
CA LEU A 141 3.13 -1.16 9.29
C LEU A 141 2.73 -0.45 8.00
N PRO A 142 1.73 0.44 8.03
CA PRO A 142 1.42 1.28 6.87
C PRO A 142 2.59 2.20 6.55
N LEU A 143 3.00 2.21 5.30
CA LEU A 143 4.13 3.03 4.86
C LEU A 143 3.85 3.59 3.46
N GLN A 144 3.77 4.90 3.34
CA GLN A 144 3.64 5.52 2.02
C GLN A 144 5.01 5.58 1.35
N VAL A 145 5.08 4.99 0.18
CA VAL A 145 6.30 4.93 -0.62
C VAL A 145 6.13 5.66 -1.93
N LYS A 146 7.25 6.09 -2.50
CA LYS A 146 7.34 6.66 -3.83
C LYS A 146 8.08 5.68 -4.71
N ILE A 147 7.48 5.31 -5.83
CA ILE A 147 8.10 4.38 -6.78
C ILE A 147 9.29 5.09 -7.45
N PHE A 148 10.46 4.51 -7.30
CA PHE A 148 11.71 5.10 -7.77
C PHE A 148 12.18 4.48 -9.09
N ARG A 149 12.09 3.15 -9.21
CA ARG A 149 12.53 2.42 -10.41
C ARG A 149 11.66 1.18 -10.62
N ILE A 150 11.30 0.93 -11.86
CA ILE A 150 10.51 -0.24 -12.24
C ILE A 150 11.27 -1.01 -13.30
N SER A 151 11.51 -2.31 -13.06
CA SER A 151 12.03 -3.23 -14.06
C SER A 151 10.99 -4.33 -14.30
N LYS A 152 10.29 -4.25 -15.43
CA LYS A 152 9.27 -5.23 -15.79
C LYS A 152 9.88 -6.59 -16.12
N GLU A 153 11.03 -6.60 -16.77
CA GLU A 153 11.74 -7.83 -17.14
C GLU A 153 12.18 -8.62 -15.92
N LYS A 154 12.72 -7.94 -14.92
CA LYS A 154 13.19 -8.56 -13.67
C LYS A 154 12.10 -8.69 -12.62
N GLU A 155 10.91 -8.17 -12.91
CA GLU A 155 9.82 -8.06 -11.94
C GLU A 155 10.31 -7.44 -10.62
N ARG A 156 11.05 -6.33 -10.72
CA ARG A 156 11.62 -5.65 -9.57
C ARG A 156 11.16 -4.21 -9.50
N ILE A 157 10.71 -3.82 -8.34
CA ILE A 157 10.22 -2.46 -8.06
C ILE A 157 11.06 -1.91 -6.92
N GLU A 158 11.74 -0.80 -7.18
CA GLU A 158 12.50 -0.09 -6.16
C GLU A 158 11.73 1.16 -5.74
N ALA A 159 11.64 1.39 -4.44
CA ALA A 159 10.91 2.51 -3.87
C ALA A 159 11.76 3.24 -2.83
N ILE A 160 11.31 4.43 -2.48
CA ILE A 160 11.83 5.22 -1.36
C ILE A 160 10.65 5.65 -0.50
N ILE A 161 10.91 6.09 0.72
CA ILE A 161 9.86 6.62 1.58
C ILE A 161 9.41 7.96 1.03
N SER A 162 8.10 8.20 0.99
CA SER A 162 7.55 9.48 0.49
C SER A 162 7.93 10.64 1.43
N GLU A 163 7.98 11.85 0.88
CA GLU A 163 8.23 13.06 1.68
C GLU A 163 7.19 13.25 2.78
N LYS A 164 5.94 12.97 2.48
CA LYS A 164 4.84 13.05 3.45
C LYS A 164 5.08 12.11 4.63
N GLN A 165 5.52 10.88 4.35
CA GLN A 165 5.83 9.89 5.38
C GLN A 165 7.06 10.29 6.18
N LEU A 166 8.11 10.80 5.52
CA LEU A 166 9.32 11.27 6.18
C LEU A 166 9.03 12.40 7.17
N ASN A 167 8.13 13.30 6.82
CA ASN A 167 7.77 14.41 7.70
C ASN A 167 7.17 13.94 9.02
N GLN A 168 6.59 12.75 9.07
CA GLN A 168 6.07 12.16 10.30
C GLN A 168 7.19 11.69 11.24
N TYR A 169 8.38 11.44 10.71
CA TYR A 169 9.55 11.02 11.50
C TYR A 169 10.43 12.20 11.91
N ARG A 170 10.21 13.37 11.35
CA ARG A 170 10.93 14.60 11.70
C ARG A 170 10.12 15.35 12.74
N ILE A 171 10.72 15.56 13.88
CA ILE A 171 10.11 16.32 14.98
C ILE A 171 10.73 17.69 15.04
#